data_5b9e78937db6afb72f3169fd4ba079cc
#
_entry.id   5b9e78937db6afb72f3169fd4ba079cc
#
_cell.length_a   1.000
_cell.length_b   1.000
_cell.length_c   1.000
_cell.angle_alpha   90.00
_cell.angle_beta   90.00
_cell.angle_gamma   90.00
#
_symmetry.space_group_name_H-M   'P 1'
#
loop_
_entity.id
_entity.type
_entity.pdbx_description
1 polymer ?
#
loop_
_entity_poly.entity_id
_entity_poly.type
_entity_poly.pdbx_seq_one_letter_code
_entity_poly.pdbx_strand_id
1 'polypeptide(L)'
;MNAAADVAERVCTIRPARPAEAEALTELGLRAKAVWGYDAAFLARCRAVMTVKAGNIATRPHYVVETAGRLAGFYGLEPETDGIGLGYMFVEPELIGRGIGRALWQHAVATARRLGHPALLIVSDPNAEGFYLKMGCRRIGTRPSELDGARRLPLLRFALA
;
A
#
# COMPACT_ATOMS: atom_id res chain seq x y z
N MET A 1 -25.03 -16.71 -13.35
CA MET A 1 -23.61 -16.89 -12.99
C MET A 1 -22.76 -16.31 -14.10
N ASN A 2 -21.96 -15.32 -13.74
CA ASN A 2 -21.23 -14.54 -14.76
C ASN A 2 -19.82 -15.12 -14.89
N ALA A 3 -19.61 -15.91 -15.93
CA ALA A 3 -18.32 -16.57 -16.21
C ALA A 3 -17.15 -15.58 -16.38
N ALA A 4 -17.43 -14.33 -16.70
CA ALA A 4 -16.42 -13.27 -16.83
C ALA A 4 -15.88 -12.80 -15.46
N ALA A 5 -16.69 -12.84 -14.40
CA ALA A 5 -16.26 -12.49 -13.04
C ALA A 5 -15.38 -13.61 -12.45
N ASP A 6 -15.67 -14.86 -12.78
CA ASP A 6 -14.94 -16.03 -12.31
C ASP A 6 -13.54 -16.17 -12.96
N VAL A 7 -13.37 -15.62 -14.15
CA VAL A 7 -12.06 -15.61 -14.85
C VAL A 7 -11.14 -14.52 -14.30
N ALA A 8 -11.67 -13.39 -13.85
CA ALA A 8 -10.89 -12.32 -13.25
C ALA A 8 -10.34 -12.71 -11.86
N GLU A 9 -11.06 -13.53 -11.11
CA GLU A 9 -10.65 -14.03 -9.80
C GLU A 9 -9.53 -15.07 -9.87
N ARG A 10 -9.36 -15.73 -11.02
CA ARG A 10 -8.42 -16.84 -11.18
C ARG A 10 -7.00 -16.45 -11.57
N VAL A 11 -6.69 -15.17 -11.82
CA VAL A 11 -5.38 -14.78 -12.36
C VAL A 11 -4.78 -13.55 -11.63
N CYS A 12 -5.00 -13.42 -10.32
CA CYS A 12 -4.26 -12.47 -9.50
C CYS A 12 -3.02 -13.17 -8.94
N THR A 13 -1.83 -12.72 -9.36
CA THR A 13 -0.56 -13.23 -8.86
C THR A 13 0.16 -12.14 -8.08
N ILE A 14 0.61 -12.46 -6.87
CA ILE A 14 1.47 -11.57 -6.09
C ILE A 14 2.91 -12.06 -6.28
N ARG A 15 3.77 -11.15 -6.71
CA ARG A 15 5.20 -11.40 -6.93
C ARG A 15 6.05 -10.26 -6.41
N PRO A 16 7.37 -10.48 -6.19
CA PRO A 16 8.28 -9.38 -5.90
C PRO A 16 8.26 -8.32 -7.00
N ALA A 17 8.27 -7.05 -6.59
CA ALA A 17 8.44 -5.94 -7.52
C ALA A 17 9.86 -5.94 -8.11
N ARG A 18 10.01 -5.42 -9.31
CA ARG A 18 11.31 -5.23 -9.97
C ARG A 18 11.75 -3.77 -9.88
N PRO A 19 13.03 -3.47 -9.67
CA PRO A 19 13.52 -2.09 -9.64
C PRO A 19 13.11 -1.25 -10.86
N ALA A 20 13.05 -1.86 -12.05
CA ALA A 20 12.60 -1.20 -13.27
C ALA A 20 11.13 -0.75 -13.24
N GLU A 21 10.32 -1.25 -12.30
CA GLU A 21 8.91 -0.89 -12.17
C GLU A 21 8.69 0.35 -11.28
N ALA A 22 9.73 0.94 -10.71
CA ALA A 22 9.64 2.05 -9.75
C ALA A 22 8.76 3.21 -10.25
N GLU A 23 8.94 3.64 -11.50
CA GLU A 23 8.12 4.71 -12.08
C GLU A 23 6.66 4.31 -12.25
N ALA A 24 6.41 3.11 -12.74
CA ALA A 24 5.05 2.59 -12.92
C ALA A 24 4.31 2.49 -11.57
N LEU A 25 4.99 2.08 -10.51
CA LEU A 25 4.42 2.00 -9.18
C LEU A 25 4.15 3.39 -8.59
N THR A 26 5.03 4.35 -8.81
CA THR A 26 4.81 5.74 -8.41
C THR A 26 3.55 6.30 -9.08
N GLU A 27 3.40 6.12 -10.37
CA GLU A 27 2.22 6.58 -11.12
C GLU A 27 0.94 5.88 -10.66
N LEU A 28 0.98 4.59 -10.40
CA LEU A 28 -0.15 3.85 -9.84
C LEU A 28 -0.57 4.42 -8.49
N GLY A 29 0.37 4.65 -7.58
CA GLY A 29 0.09 5.23 -6.27
C GLY A 29 -0.56 6.60 -6.35
N LEU A 30 -0.09 7.44 -7.26
CA LEU A 30 -0.67 8.78 -7.47
C LEU A 30 -2.09 8.70 -8.05
N ARG A 31 -2.36 7.80 -9.00
CA ARG A 31 -3.72 7.56 -9.51
C ARG A 31 -4.65 7.08 -8.40
N ALA A 32 -4.18 6.15 -7.58
CA ALA A 32 -4.96 5.64 -6.45
C ALA A 32 -5.30 6.73 -5.45
N LYS A 33 -4.36 7.61 -5.14
CA LYS A 33 -4.58 8.73 -4.22
C LYS A 33 -5.57 9.76 -4.78
N ALA A 34 -5.55 9.97 -6.09
CA ALA A 34 -6.45 10.92 -6.76
C ALA A 34 -7.94 10.56 -6.61
N VAL A 35 -8.27 9.30 -6.38
CA VAL A 35 -9.66 8.84 -6.16
C VAL A 35 -10.33 9.55 -4.98
N TRP A 36 -9.57 9.99 -3.99
CA TRP A 36 -10.11 10.65 -2.79
C TRP A 36 -10.41 12.15 -2.97
N GLY A 37 -10.30 12.67 -4.20
CA GLY A 37 -10.71 14.03 -4.51
C GLY A 37 -9.69 15.11 -4.18
N TYR A 38 -8.43 14.76 -3.95
CA TYR A 38 -7.35 15.74 -3.80
C TYR A 38 -7.13 16.51 -5.09
N ASP A 39 -6.84 17.81 -4.98
CA ASP A 39 -6.60 18.64 -6.16
C ASP A 39 -5.23 18.36 -6.81
N ALA A 40 -5.04 18.88 -8.04
CA ALA A 40 -3.83 18.65 -8.82
C ALA A 40 -2.58 19.22 -8.12
N ALA A 41 -2.68 20.35 -7.43
CA ALA A 41 -1.56 20.95 -6.71
C ALA A 41 -1.11 20.08 -5.55
N PHE A 42 -2.05 19.52 -4.79
CA PHE A 42 -1.76 18.59 -3.71
C PHE A 42 -1.11 17.30 -4.24
N LEU A 43 -1.66 16.73 -5.31
CA LEU A 43 -1.11 15.51 -5.93
C LEU A 43 0.30 15.73 -6.48
N ALA A 44 0.57 16.91 -7.05
CA ALA A 44 1.92 17.27 -7.50
C ALA A 44 2.92 17.29 -6.33
N ARG A 45 2.50 17.80 -5.17
CA ARG A 45 3.32 17.77 -3.94
C ARG A 45 3.49 16.35 -3.40
N CYS A 46 2.46 15.50 -3.52
CA CYS A 46 2.53 14.11 -3.11
C CYS A 46 3.61 13.34 -3.86
N ARG A 47 3.87 13.66 -5.11
CA ARG A 47 4.89 12.97 -5.93
C ARG A 47 6.25 12.92 -5.23
N ALA A 48 6.67 14.01 -4.59
CA ALA A 48 7.96 14.09 -3.93
C ALA A 48 8.13 13.05 -2.81
N VAL A 49 7.06 12.79 -2.03
CA VAL A 49 7.08 11.86 -0.90
C VAL A 49 6.60 10.45 -1.26
N MET A 50 5.88 10.31 -2.37
CA MET A 50 5.33 9.04 -2.83
C MET A 50 6.17 8.37 -3.92
N THR A 51 7.28 8.97 -4.33
CA THR A 51 8.15 8.38 -5.33
C THR A 51 8.76 7.08 -4.83
N VAL A 52 8.43 5.99 -5.51
CA VAL A 52 9.02 4.68 -5.25
C VAL A 52 10.41 4.66 -5.89
N LYS A 53 11.42 4.33 -5.10
CA LYS A 53 12.82 4.34 -5.56
C LYS A 53 13.26 2.92 -5.92
N ALA A 54 13.90 2.77 -7.06
CA ALA A 54 14.44 1.49 -7.51
C ALA A 54 15.36 0.84 -6.48
N GLY A 55 16.20 1.63 -5.80
CA GLY A 55 17.09 1.14 -4.74
C GLY A 55 16.33 0.57 -3.52
N ASN A 56 15.17 1.13 -3.19
CA ASN A 56 14.34 0.60 -2.11
C ASN A 56 13.67 -0.72 -2.53
N ILE A 57 13.23 -0.83 -3.77
CA ILE A 57 12.69 -2.08 -4.30
C ILE A 57 13.75 -3.20 -4.24
N ALA A 58 15.00 -2.87 -4.58
CA ALA A 58 16.09 -3.84 -4.58
C ALA A 58 16.47 -4.33 -3.18
N THR A 59 16.25 -3.53 -2.13
CA THR A 59 16.76 -3.80 -0.77
C THR A 59 15.70 -4.03 0.28
N ARG A 60 14.42 -3.75 -0.01
CA ARG A 60 13.29 -3.86 0.93
C ARG A 60 12.16 -4.66 0.31
N PRO A 61 11.32 -5.32 1.12
CA PRO A 61 10.17 -6.06 0.60
C PRO A 61 9.20 -5.13 -0.15
N HIS A 62 9.10 -5.32 -1.46
CA HIS A 62 8.11 -4.69 -2.32
C HIS A 62 7.48 -5.77 -3.18
N TYR A 63 6.16 -5.79 -3.21
CA TYR A 63 5.40 -6.80 -3.94
C TYR A 63 4.32 -6.15 -4.78
N VAL A 64 4.07 -6.73 -5.94
CA VAL A 64 3.04 -6.28 -6.86
C VAL A 64 1.99 -7.37 -7.06
N VAL A 65 0.76 -6.94 -7.31
CA VAL A 65 -0.29 -7.81 -7.82
C VAL A 65 -0.40 -7.60 -9.33
N GLU A 66 -0.34 -8.68 -10.07
CA GLU A 66 -0.67 -8.70 -11.49
C GLU A 66 -2.01 -9.36 -11.74
N THR A 67 -2.78 -8.79 -12.64
CA THR A 67 -3.98 -9.42 -13.19
C THR A 67 -3.99 -9.20 -14.69
N ALA A 68 -4.22 -10.26 -15.47
CA ALA A 68 -4.19 -10.22 -16.93
C ALA A 68 -2.90 -9.58 -17.50
N GLY A 69 -1.74 -9.85 -16.88
CA GLY A 69 -0.44 -9.31 -17.30
C GLY A 69 -0.21 -7.83 -17.00
N ARG A 70 -1.09 -7.19 -16.21
CA ARG A 70 -1.00 -5.77 -15.84
C ARG A 70 -0.82 -5.61 -14.34
N LEU A 71 -0.11 -4.55 -13.92
CA LEU A 71 0.00 -4.16 -12.52
C LEU A 71 -1.38 -3.70 -12.02
N ALA A 72 -1.86 -4.33 -10.97
CA ALA A 72 -3.16 -4.04 -10.35
C ALA A 72 -3.03 -3.36 -8.99
N GLY A 73 -1.91 -3.49 -8.35
CA GLY A 73 -1.63 -2.91 -7.05
C GLY A 73 -0.25 -3.30 -6.54
N PHE A 74 0.15 -2.70 -5.43
CA PHE A 74 1.43 -3.01 -4.80
C PHE A 74 1.45 -2.61 -3.33
N TYR A 75 2.41 -3.15 -2.60
CA TYR A 75 2.80 -2.65 -1.29
C TYR A 75 4.32 -2.65 -1.14
N GLY A 76 4.80 -1.86 -0.20
CA GLY A 76 6.20 -1.84 0.21
C GLY A 76 6.33 -1.74 1.71
N LEU A 77 7.27 -2.49 2.27
CA LEU A 77 7.63 -2.43 3.69
C LEU A 77 8.89 -1.61 3.88
N GLU A 78 8.95 -0.88 4.99
CA GLU A 78 10.09 -0.04 5.34
C GLU A 78 10.49 -0.20 6.81
N PRO A 79 11.76 0.03 7.17
CA PRO A 79 12.19 -0.07 8.55
C PRO A 79 11.48 0.95 9.44
N GLU A 80 11.13 0.51 10.65
CA GLU A 80 10.61 1.35 11.74
C GLU A 80 11.28 0.96 13.05
N THR A 81 11.28 1.89 14.03
CA THR A 81 11.94 1.66 15.31
C THR A 81 11.34 0.50 16.10
N ASP A 82 10.01 0.41 16.14
CA ASP A 82 9.28 -0.59 16.95
C ASP A 82 8.58 -1.65 16.11
N GLY A 83 9.13 -1.98 14.95
CA GLY A 83 8.53 -2.95 14.07
C GLY A 83 8.93 -2.74 12.62
N ILE A 84 7.97 -2.89 11.74
CA ILE A 84 8.14 -2.62 10.32
C ILE A 84 6.98 -1.74 9.84
N GLY A 85 7.23 -0.80 8.96
CA GLY A 85 6.23 0.12 8.41
C GLY A 85 5.67 -0.36 7.08
N LEU A 86 4.39 -0.11 6.86
CA LEU A 86 3.78 -0.20 5.55
C LEU A 86 3.96 1.15 4.85
N GLY A 87 5.00 1.25 4.01
CA GLY A 87 5.33 2.51 3.32
C GLY A 87 4.38 2.83 2.17
N TYR A 88 3.92 1.79 1.47
CA TYR A 88 2.98 1.90 0.35
C TYR A 88 1.99 0.76 0.39
N MET A 89 0.73 1.05 0.09
CA MET A 89 -0.25 0.05 -0.32
C MET A 89 -1.33 0.72 -1.16
N PHE A 90 -1.32 0.42 -2.44
CA PHE A 90 -2.23 1.04 -3.41
C PHE A 90 -2.78 0.00 -4.38
N VAL A 91 -4.01 0.24 -4.81
CA VAL A 91 -4.72 -0.55 -5.81
C VAL A 91 -5.10 0.36 -6.96
N GLU A 92 -4.98 -0.14 -8.19
CA GLU A 92 -5.43 0.58 -9.38
C GLU A 92 -6.90 0.99 -9.20
N PRO A 93 -7.28 2.28 -9.44
CA PRO A 93 -8.62 2.78 -9.12
C PRO A 93 -9.76 1.96 -9.70
N GLU A 94 -9.64 1.52 -10.94
CA GLU A 94 -10.66 0.74 -11.64
C GLU A 94 -10.85 -0.67 -11.07
N LEU A 95 -9.94 -1.13 -10.22
CA LEU A 95 -9.94 -2.47 -9.63
C LEU A 95 -10.29 -2.46 -8.13
N ILE A 96 -10.61 -1.30 -7.57
CA ILE A 96 -11.04 -1.17 -6.17
C ILE A 96 -12.35 -1.94 -5.96
N GLY A 97 -12.49 -2.58 -4.79
CA GLY A 97 -13.67 -3.36 -4.44
C GLY A 97 -13.66 -4.80 -4.95
N ARG A 98 -12.55 -5.27 -5.50
CA ARG A 98 -12.39 -6.65 -6.03
C ARG A 98 -11.52 -7.56 -5.15
N GLY A 99 -11.25 -7.15 -3.92
CA GLY A 99 -10.47 -7.95 -2.97
C GLY A 99 -8.95 -7.85 -3.11
N ILE A 100 -8.43 -7.05 -4.02
CA ILE A 100 -6.97 -6.89 -4.24
C ILE A 100 -6.31 -6.28 -3.02
N GLY A 101 -6.89 -5.24 -2.43
CA GLY A 101 -6.37 -4.60 -1.22
C GLY A 101 -6.27 -5.58 -0.06
N ARG A 102 -7.27 -6.41 0.14
CA ARG A 102 -7.25 -7.47 1.17
C ARG A 102 -6.15 -8.49 0.89
N ALA A 103 -5.98 -8.92 -0.34
CA ALA A 103 -4.93 -9.87 -0.71
C ALA A 103 -3.54 -9.29 -0.47
N LEU A 104 -3.31 -8.03 -0.84
CA LEU A 104 -2.06 -7.31 -0.56
C LEU A 104 -1.80 -7.21 0.95
N TRP A 105 -2.82 -6.85 1.72
CA TRP A 105 -2.72 -6.77 3.18
C TRP A 105 -2.33 -8.10 3.80
N GLN A 106 -3.01 -9.17 3.45
CA GLN A 106 -2.72 -10.52 3.96
C GLN A 106 -1.29 -10.94 3.62
N HIS A 107 -0.83 -10.64 2.42
CA HIS A 107 0.54 -10.93 1.99
C HIS A 107 1.56 -10.08 2.76
N ALA A 108 1.28 -8.78 2.99
CA ALA A 108 2.13 -7.89 3.76
C ALA A 108 2.28 -8.37 5.21
N VAL A 109 1.18 -8.76 5.84
CA VAL A 109 1.18 -9.33 7.21
C VAL A 109 2.00 -10.61 7.26
N ALA A 110 1.80 -11.52 6.33
CA ALA A 110 2.57 -12.78 6.26
C ALA A 110 4.07 -12.52 6.07
N THR A 111 4.42 -11.56 5.21
CA THR A 111 5.81 -11.16 4.97
C THR A 111 6.45 -10.57 6.24
N ALA A 112 5.76 -9.66 6.91
CA ALA A 112 6.25 -9.04 8.14
C ALA A 112 6.44 -10.07 9.26
N ARG A 113 5.52 -11.02 9.40
CA ARG A 113 5.66 -12.15 10.34
C ARG A 113 6.88 -13.00 10.05
N ARG A 114 7.07 -13.36 8.79
CA ARG A 114 8.22 -14.17 8.35
C ARG A 114 9.55 -13.48 8.61
N LEU A 115 9.56 -12.15 8.56
CA LEU A 115 10.74 -11.35 8.89
C LEU A 115 10.96 -11.19 10.40
N GLY A 116 10.05 -11.69 11.24
CA GLY A 116 10.20 -11.70 12.69
C GLY A 116 9.85 -10.39 13.40
N HIS A 117 9.11 -9.51 12.78
CA HIS A 117 8.72 -8.24 13.39
C HIS A 117 7.53 -8.41 14.36
N PRO A 118 7.50 -7.64 15.47
CA PRO A 118 6.42 -7.73 16.46
C PRO A 118 5.14 -7.02 16.01
N ALA A 119 5.25 -6.05 15.13
CA ALA A 119 4.12 -5.24 14.67
C ALA A 119 4.35 -4.67 13.29
N LEU A 120 3.24 -4.41 12.61
CA LEU A 120 3.19 -3.64 11.37
C LEU A 120 2.58 -2.28 11.70
N LEU A 121 3.28 -1.20 11.35
CA LEU A 121 2.87 0.17 11.59
C LEU A 121 2.42 0.82 10.27
N ILE A 122 1.33 1.56 10.32
CA ILE A 122 0.76 2.24 9.16
C ILE A 122 0.51 3.70 9.51
N VAL A 123 1.12 4.61 8.76
CA VAL A 123 0.74 6.02 8.74
C VAL A 123 -0.26 6.17 7.62
N SER A 124 -1.54 6.23 7.97
CA SER A 124 -2.63 6.12 7.00
C SER A 124 -3.09 7.47 6.49
N ASP A 125 -3.41 7.53 5.18
CA ASP A 125 -4.31 8.58 4.71
C ASP A 125 -5.63 8.45 5.49
N PRO A 126 -6.24 9.57 5.93
CA PRO A 126 -7.52 9.52 6.65
C PRO A 126 -8.62 8.77 5.90
N ASN A 127 -8.61 8.82 4.58
CA ASN A 127 -9.58 8.11 3.73
C ASN A 127 -9.38 6.59 3.71
N ALA A 128 -8.19 6.10 4.04
CA ALA A 128 -7.86 4.67 4.07
C ALA A 128 -7.94 4.05 5.47
N GLU A 129 -8.08 4.85 6.52
CA GLU A 129 -8.11 4.36 7.91
C GLU A 129 -9.16 3.28 8.11
N GLY A 130 -10.37 3.47 7.58
CA GLY A 130 -11.46 2.51 7.69
C GLY A 130 -11.11 1.12 7.15
N PHE A 131 -10.37 1.06 6.06
CA PHE A 131 -9.88 -0.21 5.52
C PHE A 131 -8.97 -0.95 6.53
N TYR A 132 -7.99 -0.25 7.09
CA TYR A 132 -7.06 -0.86 8.02
C TYR A 132 -7.72 -1.27 9.33
N LEU A 133 -8.67 -0.49 9.84
CA LEU A 133 -9.44 -0.85 11.02
C LEU A 133 -10.24 -2.14 10.79
N LYS A 134 -10.83 -2.32 9.61
CA LYS A 134 -11.50 -3.58 9.23
C LYS A 134 -10.53 -4.75 9.14
N MET A 135 -9.27 -4.51 8.80
CA MET A 135 -8.24 -5.56 8.76
C MET A 135 -7.72 -5.93 10.15
N GLY A 136 -8.17 -5.26 11.20
CA GLY A 136 -7.78 -5.56 12.58
C GLY A 136 -6.72 -4.65 13.16
N CYS A 137 -6.36 -3.57 12.48
CA CYS A 137 -5.46 -2.55 13.02
C CYS A 137 -6.14 -1.77 14.15
N ARG A 138 -5.31 -1.25 15.06
CA ARG A 138 -5.74 -0.29 16.09
C ARG A 138 -5.05 1.05 15.86
N ARG A 139 -5.82 2.13 16.00
CA ARG A 139 -5.24 3.46 16.04
C ARG A 139 -4.53 3.67 17.38
N ILE A 140 -3.24 4.02 17.32
CA ILE A 140 -2.41 4.25 18.51
C ILE A 140 -2.00 5.71 18.68
N GLY A 141 -2.31 6.55 17.73
CA GLY A 141 -1.98 7.97 17.76
C GLY A 141 -2.05 8.63 16.41
N THR A 142 -1.26 9.64 16.24
CA THR A 142 -1.09 10.37 14.97
C THR A 142 0.39 10.64 14.73
N ARG A 143 0.72 10.89 13.45
CA ARG A 143 2.08 11.29 13.04
C ARG A 143 1.96 12.48 12.09
N PRO A 144 2.88 13.47 12.12
CA PRO A 144 2.88 14.57 11.17
C PRO A 144 3.02 14.06 9.74
N SER A 145 2.30 14.69 8.81
CA SER A 145 2.49 14.41 7.38
C SER A 145 3.86 14.91 6.92
N GLU A 146 4.53 14.15 6.08
CA GLU A 146 5.79 14.58 5.46
C GLU A 146 5.61 15.76 4.50
N LEU A 147 4.39 15.94 3.97
CA LEU A 147 4.06 17.07 3.10
C LEU A 147 3.81 18.37 3.85
N ASP A 148 3.15 18.26 5.00
CA ASP A 148 2.71 19.38 5.81
C ASP A 148 2.70 18.94 7.29
N GLY A 149 3.68 19.39 8.05
CA GLY A 149 3.83 19.01 9.44
C GLY A 149 2.66 19.42 10.33
N ALA A 150 1.83 20.39 9.90
CA ALA A 150 0.61 20.77 10.60
C ALA A 150 -0.52 19.75 10.38
N ARG A 151 -0.49 19.01 9.27
CA ARG A 151 -1.45 17.93 8.99
C ARG A 151 -1.02 16.68 9.73
N ARG A 152 -1.89 16.15 10.57
CA ARG A 152 -1.62 14.92 11.31
C ARG A 152 -2.37 13.75 10.68
N LEU A 153 -1.66 12.64 10.53
CA LEU A 153 -2.20 11.42 9.93
C LEU A 153 -2.40 10.33 11.00
N PRO A 154 -3.45 9.52 10.90
CA PRO A 154 -3.63 8.38 11.79
C PRO A 154 -2.41 7.46 11.78
N LEU A 155 -1.94 7.11 12.98
CA LEU A 155 -0.93 6.06 13.17
C LEU A 155 -1.63 4.81 13.68
N LEU A 156 -1.52 3.74 12.91
CA LEU A 156 -2.17 2.47 13.17
C LEU A 156 -1.14 1.38 13.43
N ARG A 157 -1.52 0.38 14.23
CA ARG A 157 -0.68 -0.75 14.57
C ARG A 157 -1.45 -2.06 14.41
N PHE A 158 -0.80 -3.03 13.79
CA PHE A 158 -1.27 -4.41 13.72
C PHE A 158 -0.26 -5.32 14.43
N ALA A 159 -0.70 -6.02 15.47
CA ALA A 159 0.14 -6.96 16.20
C ALA A 159 0.39 -8.21 15.34
N LEU A 160 1.67 -8.57 15.19
CA LEU A 160 2.08 -9.73 14.38
C LEU A 160 2.33 -10.97 15.25
N ALA A 161 2.60 -10.77 16.50
CA ALA A 161 2.84 -11.84 17.48
C ALA A 161 1.63 -12.03 18.37
#